data_2b2e9d2f9522cbb83810cfb6eefa466b
#
_entry.id   2b2e9d2f9522cbb83810cfb6eefa466b
#
_cell.length_a   1.000
_cell.length_b   1.000
_cell.length_c   1.000
_cell.angle_alpha   90.00
_cell.angle_beta   90.00
_cell.angle_gamma   90.00
#
_symmetry.space_group_name_H-M   'P 1'
#
loop_
_entity.id
_entity.type
_entity.pdbx_description
1 polymer ?
#
loop_
_entity_poly.entity_id
_entity_poly.type
_entity_poly.pdbx_seq_one_letter_code
_entity_poly.pdbx_strand_id
1 'polypeptide(L)'
;KLTCYVIYASERIERLSHFLQCASDSHVVPISAVTKEQVSLLGHSSALFNLKRAEELLERTPNDKEIAHTLSHIQCWKAIAENEQLQNNDFALIAEGEIQPVENFIQHAINYANKYSSYGIIKLQRDGKTPACERLYQASDEPDALIYGDTNQYNYGCSLYLIRKDVAKKLTALLSETKPYWLADQFTAFHEPQNIAQARYLLGENPSPKQQDKVENPLFSIIVPIYNVERYLEQCIES
;
A
#
# COMPACT_ATOMS: atom_id res chain seq x y z
N LYS A 1 -9.02 -16.50 7.61
CA LYS A 1 -9.47 -15.18 7.17
C LYS A 1 -8.25 -14.33 6.91
N LEU A 2 -8.13 -13.69 5.72
CA LEU A 2 -6.97 -12.87 5.38
C LEU A 2 -6.94 -11.62 6.26
N THR A 3 -5.76 -11.28 6.80
CA THR A 3 -5.55 -10.01 7.51
C THR A 3 -5.06 -8.96 6.53
N CYS A 4 -5.76 -7.82 6.47
CA CYS A 4 -5.50 -6.71 5.56
C CYS A 4 -5.03 -5.48 6.34
N TYR A 5 -3.81 -5.04 6.12
CA TYR A 5 -3.27 -3.80 6.67
C TYR A 5 -3.49 -2.68 5.66
N VAL A 6 -4.28 -1.69 6.03
CA VAL A 6 -4.72 -0.64 5.10
C VAL A 6 -4.15 0.70 5.51
N ILE A 7 -3.26 1.23 4.67
CA ILE A 7 -2.67 2.56 4.85
C ILE A 7 -3.72 3.60 4.45
N TYR A 8 -4.07 4.49 5.35
CA TYR A 8 -5.04 5.55 5.08
C TYR A 8 -4.53 6.91 5.54
N ALA A 9 -4.86 7.95 4.78
CA ALA A 9 -4.69 9.34 5.17
C ALA A 9 -5.95 9.81 5.92
N SER A 10 -5.78 10.46 7.08
CA SER A 10 -6.91 10.95 7.91
C SER A 10 -7.84 11.89 7.16
N GLU A 11 -7.29 12.64 6.20
CA GLU A 11 -8.03 13.60 5.37
C GLU A 11 -8.92 12.92 4.30
N ARG A 12 -8.81 11.60 4.13
CA ARG A 12 -9.48 10.81 3.08
C ARG A 12 -10.13 9.54 3.62
N ILE A 13 -10.74 9.67 4.79
CA ILE A 13 -11.35 8.54 5.51
C ILE A 13 -12.50 7.89 4.72
N GLU A 14 -13.17 8.63 3.83
CA GLU A 14 -14.21 8.10 2.94
C GLU A 14 -13.68 7.02 1.99
N ARG A 15 -12.42 7.12 1.57
CA ARG A 15 -11.77 6.12 0.72
C ARG A 15 -11.53 4.82 1.46
N LEU A 16 -11.14 4.91 2.74
CA LEU A 16 -11.06 3.75 3.60
C LEU A 16 -12.41 3.05 3.72
N SER A 17 -13.50 3.81 3.82
CA SER A 17 -14.86 3.24 3.90
C SER A 17 -15.21 2.41 2.67
N HIS A 18 -14.82 2.85 1.48
CA HIS A 18 -15.01 2.07 0.25
C HIS A 18 -14.20 0.76 0.28
N PHE A 19 -12.93 0.84 0.64
CA PHE A 19 -12.09 -0.36 0.78
C PHE A 19 -12.69 -1.36 1.78
N LEU A 20 -13.18 -0.88 2.93
CA LEU A 20 -13.80 -1.71 3.96
C LEU A 20 -15.03 -2.47 3.44
N GLN A 21 -15.83 -1.86 2.59
CA GLN A 21 -16.97 -2.53 1.95
C GLN A 21 -16.52 -3.67 1.03
N CYS A 22 -15.47 -3.43 0.22
CA CYS A 22 -14.90 -4.45 -0.66
C CYS A 22 -14.19 -5.57 0.10
N ALA A 23 -13.69 -5.29 1.30
CA ALA A 23 -12.90 -6.19 2.13
C ALA A 23 -13.67 -6.82 3.30
N SER A 24 -15.01 -6.85 3.25
CA SER A 24 -15.90 -7.32 4.33
C SER A 24 -15.58 -8.72 4.85
N ASP A 25 -15.07 -9.61 3.99
CA ASP A 25 -14.71 -10.98 4.33
C ASP A 25 -13.29 -11.14 4.92
N SER A 26 -12.60 -10.03 5.13
CA SER A 26 -11.25 -10.00 5.70
C SER A 26 -11.24 -9.46 7.14
N HIS A 27 -10.08 -9.52 7.79
CA HIS A 27 -9.80 -8.79 9.03
C HIS A 27 -8.98 -7.54 8.67
N VAL A 28 -9.59 -6.36 8.76
CA VAL A 28 -8.92 -5.12 8.37
C VAL A 28 -8.29 -4.44 9.58
N VAL A 29 -6.99 -4.12 9.46
CA VAL A 29 -6.21 -3.36 10.42
C VAL A 29 -5.83 -2.03 9.78
N PRO A 30 -6.43 -0.92 10.20
CA PRO A 30 -6.10 0.40 9.65
C PRO A 30 -4.73 0.87 10.16
N ILE A 31 -3.90 1.38 9.24
CA ILE A 31 -2.59 1.96 9.53
C ILE A 31 -2.61 3.42 9.09
N SER A 32 -2.42 4.33 10.03
CA SER A 32 -2.34 5.76 9.72
C SER A 32 -1.11 6.05 8.87
N ALA A 33 -1.30 6.70 7.73
CA ALA A 33 -0.20 7.07 6.85
C ALA A 33 0.74 8.07 7.54
N VAL A 34 2.03 7.89 7.36
CA VAL A 34 3.03 8.93 7.69
C VAL A 34 2.86 10.06 6.69
N THR A 35 2.84 11.30 7.15
CA THR A 35 2.69 12.46 6.29
C THR A 35 4.05 13.13 6.00
N LYS A 36 4.12 13.87 4.89
CA LYS A 36 5.31 14.66 4.56
C LYS A 36 5.63 15.71 5.63
N GLU A 37 4.58 16.26 6.27
CA GLU A 37 4.70 17.22 7.36
C GLU A 37 5.39 16.59 8.58
N GLN A 38 5.04 15.35 8.92
CA GLN A 38 5.70 14.60 9.99
C GLN A 38 7.18 14.35 9.68
N VAL A 39 7.53 14.01 8.42
CA VAL A 39 8.92 13.85 7.99
C VAL A 39 9.68 15.17 8.10
N SER A 40 9.08 16.27 7.64
CA SER A 40 9.68 17.61 7.70
C SER A 40 9.87 18.12 9.12
N LEU A 41 8.90 17.85 10.04
CA LEU A 41 8.95 18.28 11.45
C LEU A 41 10.08 17.60 12.24
N LEU A 42 10.51 16.40 11.85
CA LEU A 42 11.64 15.72 12.47
C LEU A 42 12.98 16.34 12.10
N GLY A 43 12.97 17.44 11.36
CA GLY A 43 14.08 18.35 11.12
C GLY A 43 15.10 17.88 10.09
N HIS A 44 15.19 16.58 9.84
CA HIS A 44 16.06 16.03 8.80
C HIS A 44 15.57 14.65 8.36
N SER A 45 15.16 14.52 7.12
CA SER A 45 14.88 13.23 6.49
C SER A 45 16.02 12.22 6.66
N SER A 46 17.27 12.70 6.82
CA SER A 46 18.44 11.88 7.17
C SER A 46 18.37 11.20 8.55
N ALA A 47 17.53 11.68 9.46
CA ALA A 47 17.29 10.99 10.74
C ALA A 47 16.53 9.68 10.55
N LEU A 48 15.63 9.64 9.57
CA LEU A 48 14.72 8.52 9.29
C LEU A 48 15.17 7.66 8.10
N PHE A 49 16.00 8.20 7.21
CA PHE A 49 16.35 7.63 5.93
C PHE A 49 17.85 7.73 5.65
N ASN A 50 18.44 6.74 4.99
CA ASN A 50 19.83 6.82 4.53
C ASN A 50 19.86 7.51 3.17
N LEU A 51 19.86 8.85 3.18
CA LEU A 51 19.76 9.67 1.98
C LEU A 51 20.92 9.42 1.01
N LYS A 52 22.16 9.27 1.51
CA LYS A 52 23.32 9.03 0.64
C LYS A 52 23.15 7.76 -0.19
N ARG A 53 22.76 6.66 0.45
CA ARG A 53 22.54 5.39 -0.24
C ARG A 53 21.29 5.42 -1.14
N ALA A 54 20.29 6.19 -0.73
CA ALA A 54 19.11 6.42 -1.56
C ALA A 54 19.44 7.21 -2.83
N GLU A 55 20.27 8.23 -2.74
CA GLU A 55 20.77 8.99 -3.90
C GLU A 55 21.56 8.11 -4.87
N GLU A 56 22.41 7.23 -4.36
CA GLU A 56 23.15 6.25 -5.17
C GLU A 56 22.21 5.30 -5.90
N LEU A 57 21.13 4.85 -5.26
CA LEU A 57 20.14 3.92 -5.85
C LEU A 57 19.19 4.60 -6.85
N LEU A 58 18.74 5.83 -6.54
CA LEU A 58 17.70 6.55 -7.28
C LEU A 58 18.28 7.50 -8.34
N GLU A 59 19.60 7.77 -8.31
CA GLU A 59 20.26 8.82 -9.06
C GLU A 59 19.69 10.23 -8.80
N ARG A 60 19.00 10.38 -7.66
CA ARG A 60 18.42 11.64 -7.15
C ARG A 60 18.09 11.55 -5.67
N THR A 61 17.95 12.69 -5.01
CA THR A 61 17.43 12.72 -3.63
C THR A 61 15.93 12.40 -3.59
N PRO A 62 15.48 11.46 -2.73
CA PRO A 62 14.05 11.24 -2.50
C PRO A 62 13.43 12.44 -1.78
N ASN A 63 12.20 12.80 -2.14
CA ASN A 63 11.48 13.87 -1.47
C ASN A 63 10.74 13.36 -0.22
N ASP A 64 10.30 14.28 0.65
CA ASP A 64 9.65 13.94 1.92
C ASP A 64 8.35 13.12 1.74
N LYS A 65 7.64 13.29 0.62
CA LYS A 65 6.44 12.49 0.32
C LYS A 65 6.80 11.03 0.01
N GLU A 66 7.85 10.79 -0.75
CA GLU A 66 8.36 9.45 -1.06
C GLU A 66 8.88 8.74 0.20
N ILE A 67 9.58 9.49 1.05
CA ILE A 67 10.05 8.99 2.35
C ILE A 67 8.86 8.65 3.25
N ALA A 68 7.88 9.56 3.38
CA ALA A 68 6.67 9.34 4.17
C ALA A 68 5.89 8.10 3.70
N HIS A 69 5.74 7.95 2.38
CA HIS A 69 5.10 6.79 1.77
C HIS A 69 5.83 5.48 2.12
N THR A 70 7.16 5.46 2.00
CA THR A 70 7.98 4.30 2.36
C THR A 70 7.85 3.96 3.85
N LEU A 71 7.87 4.96 4.73
CA LEU A 71 7.70 4.76 6.17
C LEU A 71 6.31 4.20 6.53
N SER A 72 5.27 4.57 5.78
CA SER A 72 3.93 4.02 5.96
C SER A 72 3.89 2.51 5.69
N HIS A 73 4.55 2.05 4.62
CA HIS A 73 4.68 0.61 4.33
C HIS A 73 5.51 -0.12 5.39
N ILE A 74 6.58 0.50 5.89
CA ILE A 74 7.39 -0.05 6.98
C ILE A 74 6.56 -0.23 8.25
N GLN A 75 5.63 0.67 8.57
CA GLN A 75 4.70 0.48 9.69
C GLN A 75 3.84 -0.77 9.51
N CYS A 76 3.35 -1.05 8.30
CA CYS A 76 2.64 -2.28 8.01
C CYS A 76 3.52 -3.51 8.25
N TRP A 77 4.78 -3.50 7.79
CA TRP A 77 5.70 -4.63 8.00
C TRP A 77 5.94 -4.90 9.49
N LYS A 78 6.11 -3.85 10.30
CA LYS A 78 6.25 -3.96 11.76
C LYS A 78 5.00 -4.57 12.38
N ALA A 79 3.82 -4.05 12.04
CA ALA A 79 2.56 -4.56 12.55
C ALA A 79 2.31 -6.04 12.16
N ILE A 80 2.70 -6.45 10.94
CA ILE A 80 2.63 -7.85 10.51
C ILE A 80 3.62 -8.72 11.28
N ALA A 81 4.86 -8.26 11.46
CA ALA A 81 5.89 -8.99 12.18
C ALA A 81 5.51 -9.26 13.63
N GLU A 82 4.85 -8.31 14.27
CA GLU A 82 4.41 -8.35 15.68
C GLU A 82 3.05 -9.06 15.88
N ASN A 83 2.28 -9.30 14.82
CA ASN A 83 0.97 -9.94 14.93
C ASN A 83 1.09 -11.41 15.33
N GLU A 84 0.79 -11.72 16.58
CA GLU A 84 0.88 -13.09 17.14
C GLU A 84 -0.16 -14.06 16.55
N GLN A 85 -1.24 -13.57 15.94
CA GLN A 85 -2.26 -14.41 15.32
C GLN A 85 -1.82 -14.99 13.97
N LEU A 86 -0.79 -14.41 13.34
CA LEU A 86 -0.23 -14.91 12.09
C LEU A 86 0.93 -15.87 12.37
N GLN A 87 0.95 -16.98 11.63
CA GLN A 87 2.11 -17.88 11.60
C GLN A 87 3.19 -17.32 10.63
N ASN A 88 4.43 -17.80 10.74
CA ASN A 88 5.53 -17.30 9.91
C ASN A 88 5.27 -17.43 8.39
N ASN A 89 4.57 -18.50 7.99
CA ASN A 89 4.25 -18.77 6.59
C ASN A 89 2.92 -18.12 6.13
N ASP A 90 2.20 -17.46 7.01
CA ASP A 90 0.95 -16.78 6.64
C ASP A 90 1.25 -15.49 5.88
N PHE A 91 0.42 -15.23 4.88
CA PHE A 91 0.41 -13.97 4.17
C PHE A 91 -0.52 -12.97 4.84
N ALA A 92 -0.10 -11.71 4.84
CA ALA A 92 -0.94 -10.56 5.09
C ALA A 92 -1.05 -9.72 3.83
N LEU A 93 -2.19 -9.07 3.63
CA LEU A 93 -2.40 -8.11 2.56
C LEU A 93 -2.02 -6.72 3.05
N ILE A 94 -1.27 -5.97 2.25
CA ILE A 94 -1.05 -4.54 2.44
C ILE A 94 -1.74 -3.81 1.29
N ALA A 95 -2.52 -2.79 1.63
CA ALA A 95 -3.26 -1.98 0.69
C ALA A 95 -3.16 -0.49 1.03
N GLU A 96 -3.11 0.37 0.01
CA GLU A 96 -3.38 1.79 0.17
C GLU A 96 -4.90 2.01 0.11
N GLY A 97 -5.46 2.79 1.04
CA GLY A 97 -6.92 2.93 1.19
C GLY A 97 -7.62 3.60 0.01
N GLU A 98 -6.87 4.16 -0.93
CA GLU A 98 -7.41 4.81 -2.13
C GLU A 98 -7.52 3.89 -3.36
N ILE A 99 -7.09 2.64 -3.25
CA ILE A 99 -7.18 1.69 -4.36
C ILE A 99 -8.63 1.31 -4.67
N GLN A 100 -8.87 0.92 -5.91
CA GLN A 100 -10.13 0.35 -6.37
C GLN A 100 -9.91 -1.11 -6.73
N PRO A 101 -10.13 -2.05 -5.79
CA PRO A 101 -9.93 -3.46 -6.07
C PRO A 101 -11.03 -3.99 -7.00
N VAL A 102 -10.71 -5.07 -7.72
CA VAL A 102 -11.70 -5.81 -8.49
C VAL A 102 -12.67 -6.54 -7.57
N GLU A 103 -13.81 -6.93 -8.10
CA GLU A 103 -14.79 -7.74 -7.37
C GLU A 103 -14.15 -9.03 -6.83
N ASN A 104 -14.52 -9.41 -5.61
CA ASN A 104 -14.01 -10.62 -4.92
C ASN A 104 -12.48 -10.68 -4.75
N PHE A 105 -11.79 -9.52 -4.76
CA PHE A 105 -10.33 -9.47 -4.69
C PHE A 105 -9.75 -10.19 -3.47
N ILE A 106 -10.44 -10.20 -2.33
CA ILE A 106 -10.00 -10.92 -1.13
C ILE A 106 -9.91 -12.44 -1.39
N GLN A 107 -10.91 -13.01 -2.05
CA GLN A 107 -10.89 -14.44 -2.38
C GLN A 107 -9.77 -14.76 -3.38
N HIS A 108 -9.56 -13.90 -4.37
CA HIS A 108 -8.45 -14.02 -5.31
C HIS A 108 -7.10 -13.93 -4.58
N ALA A 109 -6.93 -12.96 -3.66
CA ALA A 109 -5.72 -12.82 -2.87
C ALA A 109 -5.43 -14.09 -2.02
N ILE A 110 -6.45 -14.67 -1.39
CA ILE A 110 -6.33 -15.94 -0.64
C ILE A 110 -5.90 -17.07 -1.56
N ASN A 111 -6.49 -17.18 -2.75
CA ASN A 111 -6.13 -18.20 -3.73
C ASN A 111 -4.66 -18.06 -4.18
N TYR A 112 -4.18 -16.83 -4.42
CA TYR A 112 -2.78 -16.57 -4.74
C TYR A 112 -1.85 -16.93 -3.57
N ALA A 113 -2.17 -16.52 -2.34
CA ALA A 113 -1.39 -16.86 -1.16
C ALA A 113 -1.23 -18.38 -0.99
N ASN A 114 -2.30 -19.14 -1.22
CA ASN A 114 -2.29 -20.61 -1.09
C ASN A 114 -1.53 -21.28 -2.23
N LYS A 115 -1.83 -20.89 -3.47
CA LYS A 115 -1.25 -21.51 -4.68
C LYS A 115 0.24 -21.23 -4.82
N TYR A 116 0.68 -20.05 -4.38
CA TYR A 116 2.03 -19.54 -4.60
C TYR A 116 2.78 -19.26 -3.29
N SER A 117 2.58 -20.12 -2.30
CA SER A 117 3.12 -20.00 -0.94
C SER A 117 4.66 -20.00 -0.87
N SER A 118 5.35 -20.41 -1.92
CA SER A 118 6.82 -20.36 -1.99
C SER A 118 7.39 -18.96 -2.12
N TYR A 119 6.59 -18.00 -2.61
CA TYR A 119 7.03 -16.61 -2.72
C TYR A 119 6.93 -15.88 -1.38
N GLY A 120 7.81 -14.91 -1.17
CA GLY A 120 7.76 -14.05 0.02
C GLY A 120 6.86 -12.84 -0.15
N ILE A 121 6.79 -12.31 -1.37
CA ILE A 121 5.98 -11.15 -1.76
C ILE A 121 5.24 -11.47 -3.05
N ILE A 122 3.95 -11.15 -3.11
CA ILE A 122 3.12 -11.27 -4.31
C ILE A 122 2.48 -9.92 -4.58
N LYS A 123 2.95 -9.23 -5.61
CA LYS A 123 2.37 -7.95 -6.04
C LYS A 123 1.04 -8.20 -6.74
N LEU A 124 0.02 -7.47 -6.36
CA LEU A 124 -1.35 -7.62 -6.86
C LEU A 124 -1.82 -6.41 -7.68
N GLN A 125 -0.99 -5.37 -7.73
CA GLN A 125 -1.28 -4.17 -8.47
C GLN A 125 -0.90 -4.34 -9.95
N ARG A 126 -1.80 -3.90 -10.84
CA ARG A 126 -1.47 -3.66 -12.26
C ARG A 126 -0.94 -2.23 -12.39
N ASP A 127 0.29 -2.08 -12.85
CA ASP A 127 0.77 -0.80 -13.33
C ASP A 127 0.54 -0.71 -14.85
N GLY A 128 -0.27 0.27 -15.29
CA GLY A 128 -0.54 0.54 -16.69
C GLY A 128 0.67 1.05 -17.50
N LYS A 129 1.80 1.26 -16.81
CA LYS A 129 3.05 1.71 -17.43
C LYS A 129 4.00 0.59 -17.86
N THR A 130 3.63 -0.67 -17.69
CA THR A 130 4.54 -1.80 -17.98
C THR A 130 4.15 -2.54 -19.27
N PRO A 131 4.59 -2.07 -20.45
CA PRO A 131 4.37 -2.79 -21.71
C PRO A 131 5.02 -4.18 -21.72
N ALA A 132 6.08 -4.39 -20.93
CA ALA A 132 6.77 -5.67 -20.83
C ALA A 132 5.94 -6.74 -20.10
N CYS A 133 5.06 -6.38 -19.17
CA CYS A 133 4.13 -7.32 -18.55
C CYS A 133 3.23 -7.99 -19.59
N GLU A 134 2.76 -7.28 -20.60
CA GLU A 134 1.91 -7.87 -21.65
C GLU A 134 2.61 -8.97 -22.44
N ARG A 135 3.91 -8.83 -22.72
CA ARG A 135 4.65 -9.88 -23.45
C ARG A 135 4.87 -11.16 -22.64
N LEU A 136 5.06 -11.02 -21.34
CA LEU A 136 5.19 -12.19 -20.46
C LEU A 136 3.83 -12.86 -20.21
N TYR A 137 2.73 -12.11 -20.27
CA TYR A 137 1.37 -12.63 -20.16
C TYR A 137 0.89 -13.39 -21.38
N GLN A 138 1.40 -13.11 -22.56
CA GLN A 138 1.06 -13.85 -23.79
C GLN A 138 1.57 -15.30 -23.79
N ALA A 139 2.47 -15.64 -22.89
CA ALA A 139 3.04 -16.99 -22.79
C ALA A 139 2.18 -17.97 -21.98
N SER A 140 1.15 -17.52 -21.27
CA SER A 140 0.21 -18.40 -20.58
C SER A 140 -1.22 -17.93 -20.75
N ASP A 141 -2.07 -18.82 -21.26
CA ASP A 141 -3.51 -18.61 -21.38
C ASP A 141 -4.24 -18.68 -20.02
N GLU A 142 -3.51 -18.89 -18.93
CA GLU A 142 -4.07 -18.98 -17.59
C GLU A 142 -4.33 -17.57 -17.05
N PRO A 143 -5.58 -17.24 -16.68
CA PRO A 143 -5.93 -15.94 -16.07
C PRO A 143 -5.20 -15.67 -14.75
N ASP A 144 -4.68 -16.71 -14.10
CA ASP A 144 -4.03 -16.68 -12.79
C ASP A 144 -2.51 -16.75 -12.86
N ALA A 145 -1.90 -16.55 -14.03
CA ALA A 145 -0.46 -16.68 -14.17
C ALA A 145 0.30 -15.66 -13.32
N LEU A 146 1.18 -16.17 -12.47
CA LEU A 146 2.20 -15.36 -11.82
C LEU A 146 3.38 -15.16 -12.74
N ILE A 147 3.96 -13.98 -12.67
CA ILE A 147 5.18 -13.64 -13.40
C ILE A 147 6.29 -13.44 -12.40
N TYR A 148 7.44 -14.06 -12.69
CA TYR A 148 8.67 -13.73 -11.99
C TYR A 148 9.00 -12.26 -12.21
N GLY A 149 9.27 -11.53 -11.15
CA GLY A 149 9.83 -10.21 -11.27
C GLY A 149 11.22 -10.29 -11.86
N ASP A 150 11.36 -10.15 -13.17
CA ASP A 150 12.64 -9.73 -13.72
C ASP A 150 12.81 -8.24 -13.35
N THR A 151 13.76 -8.01 -12.64
CA THR A 151 14.02 -7.20 -11.51
C THR A 151 14.10 -5.69 -11.74
N ASN A 152 14.40 -5.25 -12.93
CA ASN A 152 14.61 -3.82 -13.21
C ASN A 152 13.40 -3.13 -13.85
N GLN A 153 12.43 -3.88 -14.32
CA GLN A 153 11.28 -3.35 -15.06
C GLN A 153 9.98 -3.35 -14.25
N TYR A 154 9.92 -4.04 -13.09
CA TYR A 154 8.67 -4.32 -12.36
C TYR A 154 8.65 -3.75 -10.94
N ASN A 155 9.49 -2.77 -10.66
CA ASN A 155 9.56 -2.13 -9.35
C ASN A 155 8.44 -1.12 -9.07
N TYR A 156 7.48 -0.98 -9.97
CA TYR A 156 6.43 0.01 -9.80
C TYR A 156 5.17 -0.59 -9.19
N GLY A 157 4.56 0.20 -8.29
CA GLY A 157 3.28 -0.10 -7.72
C GLY A 157 3.35 -0.97 -6.46
N CYS A 158 3.08 -0.34 -5.32
CA CYS A 158 2.98 -0.97 -4.01
C CYS A 158 1.60 -0.79 -3.37
N SER A 159 0.60 -0.33 -4.15
CA SER A 159 -0.72 -0.02 -3.59
C SER A 159 -1.51 -1.25 -3.18
N LEU A 160 -1.16 -2.44 -3.68
CA LEU A 160 -1.74 -3.72 -3.25
C LEU A 160 -0.74 -4.86 -3.42
N TYR A 161 -0.41 -5.54 -2.32
CA TYR A 161 0.46 -6.73 -2.35
C TYR A 161 0.28 -7.62 -1.13
N LEU A 162 0.61 -8.89 -1.30
CA LEU A 162 0.73 -9.85 -0.20
C LEU A 162 2.19 -9.91 0.24
N ILE A 163 2.41 -9.97 1.54
CA ILE A 163 3.71 -10.22 2.15
C ILE A 163 3.60 -11.32 3.19
N ARG A 164 4.53 -12.26 3.16
CA ARG A 164 4.59 -13.33 4.14
C ARG A 164 5.20 -12.83 5.45
N LYS A 165 4.69 -13.28 6.59
CA LYS A 165 5.12 -12.77 7.91
C LYS A 165 6.61 -12.94 8.17
N ASP A 166 7.23 -14.06 7.75
CA ASP A 166 8.67 -14.26 7.92
C ASP A 166 9.50 -13.22 7.16
N VAL A 167 9.02 -12.78 5.98
CA VAL A 167 9.63 -11.69 5.20
C VAL A 167 9.49 -10.37 5.94
N ALA A 168 8.30 -10.04 6.45
CA ALA A 168 8.08 -8.85 7.25
C ALA A 168 9.00 -8.81 8.48
N LYS A 169 9.20 -9.94 9.17
CA LYS A 169 10.15 -10.07 10.28
C LYS A 169 11.60 -9.80 9.85
N LYS A 170 12.04 -10.38 8.73
CA LYS A 170 13.40 -10.15 8.21
C LYS A 170 13.64 -8.69 7.86
N LEU A 171 12.66 -8.05 7.20
CA LEU A 171 12.74 -6.63 6.86
C LEU A 171 12.76 -5.74 8.11
N THR A 172 11.95 -6.06 9.11
CA THR A 172 11.91 -5.32 10.37
C THR A 172 13.23 -5.48 11.13
N ALA A 173 13.83 -6.68 11.15
CA ALA A 173 15.14 -6.92 11.75
C ALA A 173 16.24 -6.12 11.02
N LEU A 174 16.24 -6.10 9.69
CA LEU A 174 17.17 -5.29 8.90
C LEU A 174 17.07 -3.81 9.26
N LEU A 175 15.84 -3.31 9.43
CA LEU A 175 15.58 -1.90 9.77
C LEU A 175 15.94 -1.52 11.21
N SER A 176 16.17 -2.49 12.09
CA SER A 176 16.74 -2.23 13.41
C SER A 176 18.24 -1.93 13.37
N GLU A 177 18.93 -2.39 12.31
CA GLU A 177 20.36 -2.22 12.12
C GLU A 177 20.70 -1.08 11.15
N THR A 178 19.82 -0.81 10.18
CA THR A 178 20.05 0.18 9.14
C THR A 178 18.80 1.03 8.90
N LYS A 179 19.02 2.28 8.44
CA LYS A 179 17.93 3.12 7.95
C LYS A 179 17.50 2.67 6.54
N PRO A 180 16.21 2.77 6.20
CA PRO A 180 15.76 2.52 4.83
C PRO A 180 16.44 3.49 3.86
N TYR A 181 16.69 3.03 2.64
CA TYR A 181 17.30 3.78 1.55
C TYR A 181 16.63 3.54 0.20
N TRP A 182 15.57 2.73 0.19
CA TRP A 182 14.74 2.38 -0.97
C TRP A 182 13.37 3.01 -0.88
N LEU A 183 12.66 3.15 -1.99
CA LEU A 183 11.25 3.54 -2.01
C LEU A 183 10.34 2.32 -1.85
N ALA A 184 9.11 2.56 -1.40
CA ALA A 184 8.14 1.50 -1.07
C ALA A 184 7.85 0.55 -2.24
N ASP A 185 7.94 1.02 -3.47
CA ASP A 185 7.70 0.26 -4.69
C ASP A 185 8.95 -0.45 -5.27
N GLN A 186 10.12 -0.21 -4.68
CA GLN A 186 11.38 -0.82 -5.12
C GLN A 186 11.63 -2.18 -4.44
N PHE A 187 10.72 -3.13 -4.62
CA PHE A 187 10.76 -4.42 -3.92
C PHE A 187 12.10 -5.17 -4.09
N THR A 188 12.75 -5.06 -5.23
CA THR A 188 14.04 -5.72 -5.50
C THR A 188 15.23 -5.06 -4.81
N ALA A 189 15.07 -3.84 -4.27
CA ALA A 189 16.11 -3.19 -3.48
C ALA A 189 16.21 -3.73 -2.05
N PHE A 190 15.15 -4.37 -1.55
CA PHE A 190 15.10 -4.87 -0.17
C PHE A 190 14.69 -6.35 -0.04
N HIS A 191 14.35 -7.01 -1.15
CA HIS A 191 13.99 -8.43 -1.16
C HIS A 191 14.55 -9.13 -2.41
N GLU A 192 14.82 -10.42 -2.27
CA GLU A 192 15.39 -11.22 -3.36
C GLU A 192 14.41 -11.34 -4.53
N PRO A 193 14.82 -10.98 -5.75
CA PRO A 193 13.93 -10.94 -6.91
C PRO A 193 13.17 -12.23 -7.20
N GLN A 194 13.84 -13.39 -7.03
CA GLN A 194 13.24 -14.71 -7.27
C GLN A 194 12.13 -15.06 -6.27
N ASN A 195 12.04 -14.34 -5.17
CA ASN A 195 11.00 -14.51 -4.15
C ASN A 195 9.86 -13.48 -4.28
N ILE A 196 9.87 -12.67 -5.34
CA ILE A 196 8.83 -11.70 -5.67
C ILE A 196 8.06 -12.21 -6.88
N ALA A 197 6.74 -12.21 -6.78
CA ALA A 197 5.87 -12.54 -7.89
C ALA A 197 4.88 -11.42 -8.19
N GLN A 198 4.46 -11.31 -9.42
CA GLN A 198 3.44 -10.38 -9.89
C GLN A 198 2.20 -11.16 -10.30
N ALA A 199 1.08 -10.95 -9.61
CA ALA A 199 -0.20 -11.50 -10.03
C ALA A 199 -0.86 -10.64 -11.12
N ARG A 200 -1.62 -11.32 -11.97
CA ARG A 200 -2.38 -10.67 -13.02
C ARG A 200 -3.73 -10.21 -12.46
N TYR A 201 -4.07 -8.95 -12.38
CA TYR A 201 -5.45 -8.46 -12.20
C TYR A 201 -6.14 -8.53 -10.82
N LEU A 202 -5.60 -7.98 -9.75
CA LEU A 202 -6.43 -7.72 -8.56
C LEU A 202 -6.75 -6.24 -8.31
N LEU A 203 -6.12 -5.34 -9.04
CA LEU A 203 -6.55 -3.95 -9.12
C LEU A 203 -7.19 -3.67 -10.47
N GLY A 204 -8.32 -2.98 -10.45
CA GLY A 204 -8.79 -2.21 -11.57
C GLY A 204 -7.80 -1.08 -11.94
N GLU A 205 -8.14 -0.27 -12.90
CA GLU A 205 -7.32 0.91 -13.22
C GLU A 205 -7.23 1.79 -11.97
N ASN A 206 -6.01 2.22 -11.61
CA ASN A 206 -5.86 3.27 -10.63
C ASN A 206 -6.62 4.49 -11.14
N PRO A 207 -7.49 5.11 -10.33
CA PRO A 207 -8.19 6.30 -10.76
C PRO A 207 -7.14 7.32 -11.19
N SER A 208 -7.21 7.77 -12.45
CA SER A 208 -6.32 8.83 -12.90
C SER A 208 -6.53 10.06 -12.01
N PRO A 209 -5.51 10.92 -11.82
CA PRO A 209 -5.67 12.15 -11.07
C PRO A 209 -6.89 12.98 -11.53
N LYS A 210 -7.24 12.91 -12.83
CA LYS A 210 -8.43 13.55 -13.40
C LYS A 210 -9.76 12.87 -13.04
N GLN A 211 -9.75 11.60 -12.66
CA GLN A 211 -10.94 10.90 -12.16
C GLN A 211 -11.10 11.05 -10.65
N GLN A 212 -10.01 11.32 -9.93
CA GLN A 212 -10.07 11.64 -8.49
C GLN A 212 -10.80 12.97 -8.23
N ASP A 213 -10.76 13.90 -9.18
CA ASP A 213 -11.47 15.19 -9.09
C ASP A 213 -12.94 15.11 -9.58
N LYS A 214 -13.39 13.96 -10.11
CA LYS A 214 -14.77 13.71 -10.55
C LYS A 214 -15.65 13.01 -9.50
N VAL A 215 -15.27 12.97 -8.25
CA VAL A 215 -16.26 12.93 -7.19
C VAL A 215 -17.05 14.22 -7.36
N GLU A 216 -18.30 14.12 -7.81
CA GLU A 216 -19.21 15.25 -7.82
C GLU A 216 -19.05 15.90 -6.45
N ASN A 217 -18.33 17.04 -6.42
CA ASN A 217 -18.20 17.78 -5.19
C ASN A 217 -19.63 18.05 -4.74
N PRO A 218 -20.08 17.55 -3.60
CA PRO A 218 -21.30 18.07 -3.05
C PRO A 218 -21.06 19.57 -3.02
N LEU A 219 -21.95 20.35 -3.58
CA LEU A 219 -21.82 21.80 -3.69
C LEU A 219 -21.45 22.43 -2.36
N PHE A 220 -21.73 21.72 -1.25
CA PHE A 220 -21.31 22.08 0.11
C PHE A 220 -21.31 20.85 1.01
N SER A 221 -20.23 20.65 1.79
CA SER A 221 -20.24 19.78 2.99
C SER A 221 -20.18 20.72 4.20
N ILE A 222 -21.30 20.92 4.87
CA ILE A 222 -21.31 21.67 6.14
C ILE A 222 -21.06 20.66 7.25
N ILE A 223 -19.83 20.64 7.80
CA ILE A 223 -19.53 19.95 9.04
C ILE A 223 -19.81 20.94 10.17
N VAL A 224 -20.96 20.80 10.82
CA VAL A 224 -21.27 21.56 12.04
C VAL A 224 -20.75 20.73 13.21
N PRO A 225 -19.67 21.11 13.89
CA PRO A 225 -19.25 20.45 15.11
C PRO A 225 -20.28 20.79 16.21
N ILE A 226 -21.18 19.84 16.46
CA ILE A 226 -22.21 19.99 17.50
C ILE A 226 -21.57 19.58 18.85
N TYR A 227 -20.97 20.50 19.53
CA TYR A 227 -20.67 20.36 20.93
C TYR A 227 -21.18 21.62 21.66
N ASN A 228 -22.31 21.48 22.39
CA ASN A 228 -22.89 22.51 23.26
C ASN A 228 -23.31 23.82 22.57
N VAL A 229 -23.70 23.77 21.28
CA VAL A 229 -24.09 24.97 20.49
C VAL A 229 -25.55 24.97 20.02
N GLU A 230 -26.40 24.17 20.64
CA GLU A 230 -27.83 24.06 20.30
C GLU A 230 -28.53 25.42 20.14
N ARG A 231 -28.10 26.43 20.88
CA ARG A 231 -28.65 27.79 20.85
C ARG A 231 -28.30 28.59 19.57
N TYR A 232 -27.31 28.16 18.80
CA TYR A 232 -26.81 28.92 17.65
C TYR A 232 -27.00 28.17 16.32
N LEU A 233 -27.55 26.94 16.36
CA LEU A 233 -27.70 26.13 15.18
C LEU A 233 -28.69 26.76 14.18
N GLU A 234 -29.81 27.30 14.67
CA GLU A 234 -30.80 27.97 13.83
C GLU A 234 -30.22 29.21 13.14
N GLN A 235 -29.41 30.00 13.87
CA GLN A 235 -28.77 31.21 13.32
C GLN A 235 -27.71 30.89 12.28
N CYS A 236 -27.02 29.73 12.37
CA CYS A 236 -26.05 29.28 11.37
C CYS A 236 -26.70 28.75 10.08
N ILE A 237 -27.95 28.25 10.17
CA ILE A 237 -28.66 27.67 9.00
C ILE A 237 -29.40 28.78 8.23
N GLU A 238 -29.77 29.87 8.91
CA GLU A 238 -30.53 31.00 8.32
C GLU A 238 -29.63 32.15 7.79
N SER A 239 -28.30 32.07 7.96
CA SER A 239 -27.34 33.06 7.46
C SER A 239 -26.66 32.55 6.19
#